data_0d9907afc1414f1dab564f6f5fade2db
#
_entry.id   0d9907afc1414f1dab564f6f5fade2db
#
_cell.length_a   1.000
_cell.length_b   1.000
_cell.length_c   1.000
_cell.angle_alpha   90.00
_cell.angle_beta   90.00
_cell.angle_gamma   90.00
#
_symmetry.space_group_name_H-M   'P 1'
#
loop_
_entity.id
_entity.type
_entity.pdbx_description
1 polymer ?
#
loop_
_entity_poly.entity_id
_entity_poly.type
_entity_poly.pdbx_seq_one_letter_code
_entity_poly.pdbx_strand_id
1 'polypeptide(L)'
;MAFPPPSQYPPPPRPPSPPGPPYAGPPRPLGPPPPARDPLTVLGLTGRQWTAVALVVGCCYLLTTAVAMTGAWTTYHREPTSAELQVAADKEVARRWQAWPANRIFPRRIPYRPVGDHTEYATRTGIVPDTGCAQAADEEIALTLRKHGCLAVLRATYADQLQGIVVTIGVVVFPDPWKADRALKELPRSQGPDAGKGSAEPALHAAAFPGTASAKFTDKARQDRTSDRGGPYVVLTTSGQADGRPASEIRKARPGEPFAVAPQLGHAVARSLAAKALPDCDDPEWQC
;
A
#
# COMPACT_ATOMS: atom_id res chain seq x y z
N MET A 1 1.64 -16.70 -53.72
CA MET A 1 3.13 -16.69 -53.73
C MET A 1 3.58 -18.12 -53.59
N ALA A 2 4.15 -18.68 -54.67
CA ALA A 2 4.52 -20.10 -54.79
C ALA A 2 5.98 -20.29 -54.39
N PHE A 3 6.25 -21.33 -53.61
CA PHE A 3 7.60 -21.72 -53.21
C PHE A 3 8.28 -22.51 -54.37
N PRO A 4 9.58 -22.29 -54.61
CA PRO A 4 10.32 -23.03 -55.59
C PRO A 4 10.71 -24.44 -55.06
N PRO A 5 10.90 -25.45 -55.95
CA PRO A 5 11.26 -26.82 -55.59
C PRO A 5 12.76 -26.96 -55.20
N PRO A 6 13.11 -27.98 -54.45
CA PRO A 6 14.49 -28.19 -53.99
C PRO A 6 15.40 -28.73 -55.10
N SER A 7 16.60 -28.19 -55.19
CA SER A 7 17.70 -28.62 -56.08
C SER A 7 18.21 -30.00 -55.72
N GLN A 8 18.24 -30.88 -56.72
CA GLN A 8 18.91 -32.20 -56.65
C GLN A 8 20.43 -32.04 -56.80
N TYR A 9 21.18 -32.41 -55.77
CA TYR A 9 22.63 -32.55 -55.85
C TYR A 9 23.00 -33.93 -56.33
N PRO A 10 23.99 -34.08 -57.24
CA PRO A 10 24.49 -35.40 -57.69
C PRO A 10 25.33 -36.08 -56.58
N PRO A 11 25.35 -37.41 -56.54
CA PRO A 11 26.08 -38.17 -55.52
C PRO A 11 27.61 -38.05 -55.71
N PRO A 12 28.38 -38.13 -54.64
CA PRO A 12 29.84 -38.06 -54.71
C PRO A 12 30.46 -39.35 -55.26
N PRO A 13 31.65 -39.26 -55.88
CA PRO A 13 32.35 -40.42 -56.47
C PRO A 13 32.85 -41.37 -55.37
N ARG A 14 32.86 -42.72 -55.74
CA ARG A 14 33.33 -43.76 -54.82
C ARG A 14 34.86 -43.71 -54.62
N PRO A 15 35.30 -43.97 -53.41
CA PRO A 15 36.73 -44.08 -53.13
C PRO A 15 37.33 -45.36 -53.69
N PRO A 16 38.61 -45.37 -54.03
CA PRO A 16 39.33 -46.54 -54.53
C PRO A 16 39.47 -47.61 -53.44
N SER A 17 39.46 -48.90 -53.95
CA SER A 17 39.58 -50.07 -53.09
C SER A 17 40.98 -50.17 -52.41
N PRO A 18 41.05 -50.66 -51.18
CA PRO A 18 42.33 -50.80 -50.45
C PRO A 18 43.12 -52.01 -50.99
N PRO A 19 44.46 -51.97 -50.94
CA PRO A 19 45.31 -53.12 -51.36
C PRO A 19 45.18 -54.28 -50.37
N GLY A 20 45.31 -55.46 -50.89
CA GLY A 20 45.12 -56.71 -50.16
C GLY A 20 46.17 -57.02 -49.13
N PRO A 21 45.86 -57.84 -48.12
CA PRO A 21 46.72 -58.10 -46.98
C PRO A 21 47.98 -58.90 -47.34
N PRO A 22 49.12 -58.53 -46.68
CA PRO A 22 50.35 -59.33 -46.80
C PRO A 22 50.23 -60.68 -46.07
N TYR A 23 50.90 -61.68 -46.63
CA TYR A 23 50.94 -63.08 -46.18
C TYR A 23 51.30 -63.19 -44.69
N ALA A 24 50.46 -63.94 -43.96
CA ALA A 24 50.68 -64.25 -42.54
C ALA A 24 51.73 -65.39 -42.43
N GLY A 25 52.81 -65.09 -41.70
CA GLY A 25 53.76 -66.11 -41.30
C GLY A 25 53.20 -67.00 -40.16
N PRO A 26 53.84 -68.12 -39.86
CA PRO A 26 53.35 -69.10 -38.87
C PRO A 26 53.20 -68.55 -37.52
N PRO A 27 52.19 -68.95 -36.69
CA PRO A 27 51.89 -68.43 -35.41
C PRO A 27 53.03 -68.71 -34.39
N ARG A 28 53.49 -67.66 -33.71
CA ARG A 28 54.38 -67.77 -32.52
C ARG A 28 53.57 -68.35 -31.35
N PRO A 29 54.19 -69.22 -30.51
CA PRO A 29 53.58 -69.71 -29.32
C PRO A 29 53.21 -68.55 -28.37
N LEU A 30 51.93 -68.55 -27.94
CA LEU A 30 51.44 -67.65 -26.92
C LEU A 30 52.17 -67.90 -25.62
N GLY A 31 52.92 -66.89 -25.14
CA GLY A 31 53.45 -66.87 -23.76
C GLY A 31 52.30 -66.85 -22.74
N PRO A 32 52.61 -67.20 -21.49
CA PRO A 32 51.60 -67.22 -20.43
C PRO A 32 50.92 -65.86 -20.33
N PRO A 33 49.60 -65.85 -20.03
CA PRO A 33 48.87 -64.61 -19.90
C PRO A 33 49.44 -63.78 -18.76
N PRO A 34 49.54 -62.41 -18.96
CA PRO A 34 50.02 -61.56 -17.89
C PRO A 34 49.09 -61.68 -16.67
N PRO A 35 49.64 -61.57 -15.43
CA PRO A 35 48.82 -61.66 -14.23
C PRO A 35 47.72 -60.60 -14.26
N ALA A 36 46.51 -61.02 -13.94
CA ALA A 36 45.37 -60.13 -13.86
C ALA A 36 45.71 -59.02 -12.81
N ARG A 37 45.74 -57.78 -13.28
CA ARG A 37 45.91 -56.62 -12.39
C ARG A 37 44.69 -56.54 -11.52
N ASP A 38 44.86 -56.64 -10.22
CA ASP A 38 43.80 -56.42 -9.24
C ASP A 38 43.17 -55.06 -9.48
N PRO A 39 41.84 -54.97 -9.56
CA PRO A 39 41.19 -53.71 -9.79
C PRO A 39 41.54 -52.73 -8.67
N LEU A 40 42.08 -51.57 -9.00
CA LEU A 40 42.39 -50.49 -8.06
C LEU A 40 41.09 -50.16 -7.28
N THR A 41 41.04 -50.47 -6.01
CA THR A 41 39.97 -50.13 -5.11
C THR A 41 40.35 -48.89 -4.33
N VAL A 42 39.50 -47.85 -4.37
CA VAL A 42 39.63 -46.64 -3.56
C VAL A 42 38.53 -46.69 -2.51
N LEU A 43 38.89 -46.61 -1.24
CA LEU A 43 37.93 -46.73 -0.11
C LEU A 43 37.13 -48.07 -0.12
N GLY A 44 37.75 -49.17 -0.58
CA GLY A 44 37.11 -50.49 -0.64
C GLY A 44 36.12 -50.70 -1.79
N LEU A 45 35.93 -49.71 -2.69
CA LEU A 45 35.02 -49.79 -3.82
C LEU A 45 35.81 -49.83 -5.14
N THR A 46 35.35 -50.66 -6.06
CA THR A 46 35.88 -50.74 -7.40
C THR A 46 35.38 -49.56 -8.24
N GLY A 47 36.11 -49.20 -9.31
CA GLY A 47 35.72 -48.06 -10.18
C GLY A 47 34.28 -48.12 -10.67
N ARG A 48 33.77 -49.34 -10.93
CA ARG A 48 32.36 -49.56 -11.34
C ARG A 48 31.35 -49.29 -10.24
N GLN A 49 31.72 -49.50 -8.99
CA GLN A 49 30.87 -49.15 -7.83
C GLN A 49 30.88 -47.64 -7.56
N TRP A 50 31.99 -46.99 -7.76
CA TRP A 50 32.08 -45.52 -7.68
C TRP A 50 31.22 -44.83 -8.76
N THR A 51 31.18 -45.34 -9.99
CA THR A 51 30.27 -44.80 -11.03
C THR A 51 28.81 -44.97 -10.66
N ALA A 52 28.43 -46.11 -10.04
CA ALA A 52 27.07 -46.34 -9.57
C ALA A 52 26.69 -45.36 -8.41
N VAL A 53 27.60 -45.18 -7.46
CA VAL A 53 27.39 -44.21 -6.36
C VAL A 53 27.25 -42.77 -6.89
N ALA A 54 28.14 -42.34 -7.80
CA ALA A 54 28.07 -41.04 -8.42
C ALA A 54 26.75 -40.82 -9.18
N LEU A 55 26.27 -41.85 -9.86
CA LEU A 55 25.02 -41.81 -10.62
C LEU A 55 23.80 -41.69 -9.66
N VAL A 56 23.78 -42.46 -8.60
CA VAL A 56 22.71 -42.38 -7.58
C VAL A 56 22.70 -41.01 -6.90
N VAL A 57 23.88 -40.50 -6.48
CA VAL A 57 23.98 -39.17 -5.85
C VAL A 57 23.58 -38.08 -6.84
N GLY A 58 24.01 -38.18 -8.09
CA GLY A 58 23.59 -37.24 -9.15
C GLY A 58 22.08 -37.26 -9.41
N CYS A 59 21.49 -38.46 -9.47
CA CYS A 59 20.02 -38.56 -9.59
C CYS A 59 19.28 -37.98 -8.39
N CYS A 60 19.73 -38.28 -7.18
CA CYS A 60 19.12 -37.70 -5.96
C CYS A 60 19.21 -36.18 -5.96
N TYR A 61 20.36 -35.63 -6.35
CA TYR A 61 20.52 -34.16 -6.43
C TYR A 61 19.62 -33.56 -7.49
N LEU A 62 19.52 -34.15 -8.67
CA LEU A 62 18.62 -33.68 -9.73
C LEU A 62 17.14 -33.76 -9.31
N LEU A 63 16.75 -34.83 -8.63
CA LEU A 63 15.38 -34.97 -8.12
C LEU A 63 15.06 -33.90 -7.06
N THR A 64 15.97 -33.70 -6.10
CA THR A 64 15.76 -32.67 -5.07
C THR A 64 15.70 -31.25 -5.63
N THR A 65 16.57 -30.93 -6.61
CA THR A 65 16.52 -29.63 -7.29
C THR A 65 15.25 -29.47 -8.15
N ALA A 66 14.79 -30.51 -8.82
CA ALA A 66 13.53 -30.48 -9.59
C ALA A 66 12.31 -30.25 -8.68
N VAL A 67 12.26 -30.95 -7.52
CA VAL A 67 11.19 -30.74 -6.52
C VAL A 67 11.25 -29.33 -5.95
N ALA A 68 12.43 -28.82 -5.63
CA ALA A 68 12.61 -27.46 -5.13
C ALA A 68 12.18 -26.41 -6.17
N MET A 69 12.57 -26.59 -7.43
CA MET A 69 12.17 -25.70 -8.52
C MET A 69 10.65 -25.72 -8.77
N THR A 70 10.03 -26.91 -8.81
CA THR A 70 8.58 -27.01 -8.99
C THR A 70 7.84 -26.39 -7.80
N GLY A 71 8.30 -26.63 -6.57
CA GLY A 71 7.73 -26.00 -5.38
C GLY A 71 7.86 -24.47 -5.40
N ALA A 72 9.02 -23.95 -5.78
CA ALA A 72 9.23 -22.50 -5.93
C ALA A 72 8.33 -21.91 -7.03
N TRP A 73 8.26 -22.61 -8.18
CA TRP A 73 7.41 -22.19 -9.30
C TRP A 73 5.93 -22.14 -8.94
N THR A 74 5.40 -23.18 -8.30
CA THR A 74 4.00 -23.21 -7.86
C THR A 74 3.70 -22.16 -6.81
N THR A 75 4.65 -21.90 -5.90
CA THR A 75 4.49 -20.85 -4.88
C THR A 75 4.49 -19.44 -5.51
N TYR A 76 5.34 -19.22 -6.49
CA TYR A 76 5.47 -17.94 -7.17
C TYR A 76 4.27 -17.61 -8.09
N HIS A 77 3.64 -18.64 -8.70
CA HIS A 77 2.52 -18.47 -9.64
C HIS A 77 1.15 -18.80 -9.03
N ARG A 78 1.08 -19.04 -7.71
CA ARG A 78 -0.22 -19.24 -7.07
C ARG A 78 -1.00 -17.94 -6.97
N GLU A 79 -2.29 -18.01 -7.15
CA GLU A 79 -3.17 -16.89 -6.83
C GLU A 79 -3.07 -16.52 -5.35
N PRO A 80 -3.04 -15.21 -5.02
CA PRO A 80 -2.99 -14.76 -3.65
C PRO A 80 -4.26 -15.19 -2.90
N THR A 81 -4.11 -15.62 -1.67
CA THR A 81 -5.23 -15.98 -0.83
C THR A 81 -6.03 -14.75 -0.39
N SER A 82 -7.31 -14.94 -0.02
CA SER A 82 -8.15 -13.85 0.50
C SER A 82 -7.53 -13.14 1.71
N ALA A 83 -6.79 -13.85 2.55
CA ALA A 83 -6.08 -13.26 3.68
C ALA A 83 -4.92 -12.35 3.24
N GLU A 84 -4.16 -12.76 2.25
CA GLU A 84 -3.06 -11.96 1.66
C GLU A 84 -3.62 -10.71 0.97
N LEU A 85 -4.72 -10.84 0.24
CA LEU A 85 -5.41 -9.70 -0.37
C LEU A 85 -5.90 -8.70 0.68
N GLN A 86 -6.45 -9.17 1.81
CA GLN A 86 -6.86 -8.29 2.89
C GLN A 86 -5.67 -7.57 3.53
N VAL A 87 -4.56 -8.27 3.77
CA VAL A 87 -3.34 -7.67 4.31
C VAL A 87 -2.77 -6.62 3.34
N ALA A 88 -2.78 -6.91 2.03
CA ALA A 88 -2.34 -5.95 1.00
C ALA A 88 -3.24 -4.70 0.99
N ALA A 89 -4.56 -4.88 1.04
CA ALA A 89 -5.51 -3.78 1.12
C ALA A 89 -5.33 -2.93 2.40
N ASP A 90 -5.09 -3.56 3.54
CA ASP A 90 -4.84 -2.84 4.80
C ASP A 90 -3.52 -2.05 4.76
N LYS A 91 -2.48 -2.60 4.15
CA LYS A 91 -1.19 -1.91 3.95
C LYS A 91 -1.33 -0.73 2.98
N GLU A 92 -2.10 -0.89 1.91
CA GLU A 92 -2.36 0.20 0.96
C GLU A 92 -3.10 1.34 1.67
N VAL A 93 -4.20 1.05 2.38
CA VAL A 93 -4.93 2.04 3.17
C VAL A 93 -3.99 2.76 4.14
N ALA A 94 -3.13 2.05 4.86
CA ALA A 94 -2.21 2.64 5.84
C ALA A 94 -1.18 3.60 5.23
N ARG A 95 -0.85 3.46 3.94
CA ARG A 95 0.16 4.27 3.24
C ARG A 95 -0.42 5.45 2.47
N ARG A 96 -1.75 5.55 2.29
CA ARG A 96 -2.40 6.59 1.46
C ARG A 96 -1.97 8.01 1.81
N TRP A 97 -1.77 8.30 3.07
CA TRP A 97 -1.33 9.62 3.50
C TRP A 97 0.05 10.04 2.96
N GLN A 98 0.90 9.07 2.59
CA GLN A 98 2.20 9.31 1.97
C GLN A 98 2.15 9.15 0.44
N ALA A 99 1.42 8.14 -0.04
CA ALA A 99 1.39 7.76 -1.46
C ALA A 99 0.45 8.66 -2.27
N TRP A 100 -0.66 9.10 -1.68
CA TRP A 100 -1.62 9.92 -2.39
C TRP A 100 -1.20 11.39 -2.44
N PRO A 101 -1.37 12.05 -3.58
CA PRO A 101 -1.16 13.48 -3.65
C PRO A 101 -2.20 14.21 -2.78
N ALA A 102 -1.82 15.37 -2.23
CA ALA A 102 -2.66 16.12 -1.28
C ALA A 102 -4.05 16.48 -1.82
N ASN A 103 -4.19 16.66 -3.12
CA ASN A 103 -5.47 16.93 -3.79
C ASN A 103 -6.39 15.69 -3.89
N ARG A 104 -5.87 14.49 -3.73
CA ARG A 104 -6.65 13.24 -3.64
C ARG A 104 -7.15 13.04 -2.20
N ILE A 105 -6.31 13.34 -1.19
CA ILE A 105 -6.69 13.29 0.22
C ILE A 105 -7.73 14.36 0.52
N PHE A 106 -7.48 15.57 0.04
CA PHE A 106 -8.34 16.74 0.18
C PHE A 106 -8.81 17.22 -1.19
N PRO A 107 -9.89 16.68 -1.74
CA PRO A 107 -10.40 17.09 -3.05
C PRO A 107 -10.72 18.60 -3.09
N ARG A 108 -10.66 19.19 -4.27
CA ARG A 108 -10.94 20.62 -4.43
C ARG A 108 -12.36 21.01 -4.05
N ARG A 109 -13.32 20.07 -4.20
CA ARG A 109 -14.73 20.22 -3.83
C ARG A 109 -15.22 18.93 -3.18
N ILE A 110 -15.94 19.06 -2.07
CA ILE A 110 -16.57 17.93 -1.37
C ILE A 110 -18.07 18.17 -1.37
N PRO A 111 -18.87 17.22 -1.86
CA PRO A 111 -20.33 17.33 -1.80
C PRO A 111 -20.82 17.17 -0.36
N TYR A 112 -21.82 17.95 0.01
CA TYR A 112 -22.55 17.81 1.25
C TYR A 112 -24.02 18.12 1.01
N ARG A 113 -24.89 17.72 1.94
CA ARG A 113 -26.33 17.99 1.88
C ARG A 113 -26.72 18.88 3.05
N PRO A 114 -27.04 20.16 2.80
CA PRO A 114 -27.67 20.99 3.83
C PRO A 114 -29.07 20.44 4.15
N VAL A 115 -29.77 21.12 5.05
CA VAL A 115 -31.16 20.77 5.33
C VAL A 115 -32.00 20.90 4.05
N GLY A 116 -32.40 19.76 3.48
CA GLY A 116 -33.13 19.66 2.20
C GLY A 116 -32.51 18.60 1.26
N ASP A 117 -33.14 18.42 0.09
CA ASP A 117 -32.77 17.34 -0.85
C ASP A 117 -31.69 17.74 -1.89
N HIS A 118 -31.18 18.94 -1.86
CA HIS A 118 -30.20 19.41 -2.82
C HIS A 118 -28.75 19.17 -2.33
N THR A 119 -27.86 18.86 -3.26
CA THR A 119 -26.44 18.70 -2.99
C THR A 119 -25.70 20.00 -3.22
N GLU A 120 -24.99 20.46 -2.21
CA GLU A 120 -24.07 21.59 -2.28
C GLU A 120 -22.62 21.13 -2.26
N TYR A 121 -21.68 22.04 -2.50
CA TYR A 121 -20.28 21.73 -2.54
C TYR A 121 -19.48 22.68 -1.66
N ALA A 122 -18.77 22.13 -0.70
CA ALA A 122 -17.73 22.87 0.00
C ALA A 122 -16.46 22.95 -0.87
N THR A 123 -15.89 24.13 -0.95
CA THR A 123 -14.69 24.40 -1.77
C THR A 123 -13.47 24.57 -0.87
N ARG A 124 -12.40 23.87 -1.20
CA ARG A 124 -11.13 23.97 -0.47
C ARG A 124 -10.49 25.33 -0.64
N THR A 125 -10.20 26.01 0.46
CA THR A 125 -9.51 27.31 0.50
C THR A 125 -7.99 27.16 0.54
N GLY A 126 -7.49 26.08 1.16
CA GLY A 126 -6.07 25.79 1.21
C GLY A 126 -5.73 24.48 1.93
N ILE A 127 -4.47 24.08 1.82
CA ILE A 127 -3.89 22.92 2.51
C ILE A 127 -2.70 23.39 3.32
N VAL A 128 -2.57 22.92 4.56
CA VAL A 128 -1.37 23.11 5.37
C VAL A 128 -0.39 21.98 5.01
N PRO A 129 0.81 22.30 4.51
CA PRO A 129 1.68 21.30 3.90
C PRO A 129 2.21 20.27 4.89
N ASP A 130 2.51 20.66 6.11
CA ASP A 130 2.97 19.74 7.16
C ASP A 130 2.59 20.27 8.53
N THR A 131 2.16 19.36 9.41
CA THR A 131 1.87 19.71 10.80
C THR A 131 2.19 18.52 11.69
N GLY A 132 3.15 18.69 12.57
CA GLY A 132 3.41 17.71 13.62
C GLY A 132 2.19 17.53 14.54
N CYS A 133 2.05 16.34 15.10
CA CYS A 133 0.91 15.99 15.98
C CYS A 133 0.74 16.96 17.18
N ALA A 134 1.82 17.57 17.64
CA ALA A 134 1.78 18.52 18.77
C ALA A 134 1.27 19.91 18.40
N GLN A 135 1.45 20.31 17.13
CA GLN A 135 1.11 21.66 16.65
C GLN A 135 -0.23 21.72 15.91
N ALA A 136 -0.87 20.57 15.75
CA ALA A 136 -2.09 20.50 14.95
C ALA A 136 -3.36 20.87 15.73
N ALA A 137 -3.36 20.72 17.05
CA ALA A 137 -4.53 20.87 17.90
C ALA A 137 -4.14 21.41 19.28
N ASP A 138 -5.12 21.80 20.06
CA ASP A 138 -4.94 22.20 21.44
C ASP A 138 -4.29 21.07 22.26
N GLU A 139 -3.58 21.44 23.33
CA GLU A 139 -2.68 20.54 24.08
C GLU A 139 -3.35 19.23 24.54
N GLU A 140 -4.58 19.30 25.03
CA GLU A 140 -5.32 18.13 25.50
C GLU A 140 -5.51 17.09 24.41
N ILE A 141 -5.89 17.53 23.19
CA ILE A 141 -6.02 16.67 22.03
C ILE A 141 -4.63 16.18 21.60
N ALA A 142 -3.66 17.08 21.50
CA ALA A 142 -2.29 16.75 21.09
C ALA A 142 -1.65 15.69 22.00
N LEU A 143 -1.89 15.76 23.32
CA LEU A 143 -1.43 14.76 24.28
C LEU A 143 -2.06 13.39 24.01
N THR A 144 -3.37 13.34 23.79
CA THR A 144 -4.09 12.10 23.46
C THR A 144 -3.59 11.50 22.15
N LEU A 145 -3.41 12.32 21.11
CA LEU A 145 -2.88 11.85 19.82
C LEU A 145 -1.48 11.27 19.97
N ARG A 146 -0.58 11.92 20.68
CA ARG A 146 0.79 11.43 20.92
C ARG A 146 0.82 10.14 21.75
N LYS A 147 -0.02 10.05 22.80
CA LYS A 147 -0.18 8.85 23.62
C LYS A 147 -0.47 7.60 22.81
N HIS A 148 -1.27 7.75 21.74
CA HIS A 148 -1.65 6.66 20.85
C HIS A 148 -0.74 6.50 19.61
N GLY A 149 0.37 7.26 19.56
CA GLY A 149 1.39 7.11 18.51
C GLY A 149 1.00 7.77 17.19
N CYS A 150 0.38 8.95 17.25
CA CYS A 150 0.17 9.79 16.07
C CYS A 150 1.47 9.95 15.26
N LEU A 151 1.40 9.71 13.96
CA LEU A 151 2.52 9.80 13.02
C LEU A 151 2.57 11.17 12.33
N ALA A 152 1.42 11.69 11.92
CA ALA A 152 1.28 12.95 11.20
C ALA A 152 -0.14 13.50 11.33
N VAL A 153 -0.30 14.80 11.10
CA VAL A 153 -1.60 15.44 10.92
C VAL A 153 -1.57 16.27 9.64
N LEU A 154 -2.37 15.89 8.67
CA LEU A 154 -2.57 16.64 7.44
C LEU A 154 -3.80 17.53 7.61
N ARG A 155 -3.72 18.80 7.19
CA ARG A 155 -4.84 19.74 7.36
C ARG A 155 -5.23 20.43 6.08
N ALA A 156 -6.54 20.63 5.88
CA ALA A 156 -7.07 21.46 4.81
C ALA A 156 -8.30 22.23 5.32
N THR A 157 -8.52 23.41 4.77
CA THR A 157 -9.68 24.24 5.10
C THR A 157 -10.61 24.36 3.91
N TYR A 158 -11.91 24.28 4.20
CA TYR A 158 -13.00 24.37 3.23
C TYR A 158 -13.95 25.49 3.64
N ALA A 159 -14.54 26.14 2.65
CA ALA A 159 -15.69 27.01 2.84
C ALA A 159 -16.93 26.35 2.24
N ASP A 160 -18.08 26.52 2.88
CA ASP A 160 -19.36 26.09 2.33
C ASP A 160 -19.71 26.82 1.03
N GLN A 161 -20.77 26.42 0.35
CA GLN A 161 -21.16 27.00 -0.93
C GLN A 161 -21.43 28.51 -0.85
N LEU A 162 -21.98 28.98 0.25
CA LEU A 162 -22.29 30.39 0.50
C LEU A 162 -21.11 31.17 1.06
N GLN A 163 -20.00 30.50 1.33
CA GLN A 163 -18.79 31.08 1.97
C GLN A 163 -19.09 31.71 3.35
N GLY A 164 -20.13 31.26 4.01
CA GLY A 164 -20.52 31.73 5.34
C GLY A 164 -19.95 30.89 6.49
N ILE A 165 -19.64 29.62 6.21
CA ILE A 165 -19.10 28.65 7.17
C ILE A 165 -17.76 28.15 6.66
N VAL A 166 -16.81 28.05 7.57
CA VAL A 166 -15.46 27.54 7.30
C VAL A 166 -15.19 26.32 8.16
N VAL A 167 -14.62 25.30 7.58
CA VAL A 167 -14.27 24.03 8.25
C VAL A 167 -12.81 23.69 7.98
N THR A 168 -12.01 23.61 9.04
CA THR A 168 -10.69 22.99 8.95
C THR A 168 -10.82 21.49 9.26
N ILE A 169 -10.37 20.66 8.36
CA ILE A 169 -10.32 19.20 8.46
C ILE A 169 -8.89 18.78 8.74
N GLY A 170 -8.68 17.96 9.77
CA GLY A 170 -7.41 17.35 10.10
C GLY A 170 -7.49 15.83 9.97
N VAL A 171 -6.65 15.26 9.13
CA VAL A 171 -6.46 13.81 9.03
C VAL A 171 -5.30 13.42 9.90
N VAL A 172 -5.59 12.80 11.04
CA VAL A 172 -4.61 12.28 11.99
C VAL A 172 -4.28 10.85 11.61
N VAL A 173 -3.00 10.55 11.43
CA VAL A 173 -2.50 9.26 10.98
C VAL A 173 -1.98 8.45 12.16
N PHE A 174 -2.41 7.22 12.27
CA PHE A 174 -1.92 6.25 13.26
C PHE A 174 -1.27 5.04 12.58
N PRO A 175 -0.40 4.31 13.31
CA PRO A 175 0.25 3.10 12.77
C PRO A 175 -0.73 2.00 12.37
N ASP A 176 -1.87 1.92 13.06
CA ASP A 176 -2.88 0.89 12.84
C ASP A 176 -4.28 1.35 13.25
N PRO A 177 -5.35 0.67 12.78
CA PRO A 177 -6.74 1.03 13.07
C PRO A 177 -7.11 0.93 14.55
N TRP A 178 -6.45 0.06 15.32
CA TRP A 178 -6.73 -0.12 16.74
C TRP A 178 -6.27 1.09 17.56
N LYS A 179 -5.08 1.63 17.25
CA LYS A 179 -4.58 2.87 17.88
C LYS A 179 -5.46 4.07 17.53
N ALA A 180 -5.91 4.15 16.28
CA ALA A 180 -6.87 5.16 15.85
C ALA A 180 -8.19 5.09 16.65
N ASP A 181 -8.73 3.87 16.84
CA ASP A 181 -9.95 3.65 17.62
C ASP A 181 -9.78 4.05 19.10
N ARG A 182 -8.65 3.68 19.70
CA ARG A 182 -8.30 4.04 21.06
C ARG A 182 -8.19 5.57 21.23
N ALA A 183 -7.47 6.21 20.30
CA ALA A 183 -7.34 7.66 20.32
C ALA A 183 -8.72 8.32 20.23
N LEU A 184 -9.56 7.92 19.27
CA LEU A 184 -10.90 8.51 19.12
C LEU A 184 -11.77 8.36 20.38
N LYS A 185 -11.69 7.22 21.08
CA LYS A 185 -12.47 6.98 22.31
C LYS A 185 -12.01 7.84 23.49
N GLU A 186 -10.75 8.22 23.52
CA GLU A 186 -10.16 9.06 24.56
C GLU A 186 -10.23 10.56 24.24
N LEU A 187 -10.49 10.92 22.96
CA LEU A 187 -10.68 12.33 22.61
C LEU A 187 -11.91 12.90 23.32
N PRO A 188 -11.84 14.19 23.70
CA PRO A 188 -12.98 14.89 24.24
C PRO A 188 -14.15 14.80 23.25
N ARG A 189 -15.32 14.40 23.74
CA ARG A 189 -16.52 14.26 22.89
C ARG A 189 -16.87 15.60 22.25
N SER A 190 -17.34 15.57 21.01
CA SER A 190 -17.94 16.74 20.38
C SER A 190 -19.05 17.28 21.30
N GLN A 191 -19.10 18.58 21.45
CA GLN A 191 -20.15 19.17 22.27
C GLN A 191 -21.51 18.90 21.59
N GLY A 192 -22.52 18.53 22.38
CA GLY A 192 -23.86 18.25 21.91
C GLY A 192 -24.60 19.50 21.39
N PRO A 193 -25.95 19.54 21.39
CA PRO A 193 -26.77 20.61 20.81
C PRO A 193 -26.55 22.00 21.38
N ASP A 194 -25.76 22.16 22.44
CA ASP A 194 -25.25 23.43 22.92
C ASP A 194 -23.97 23.91 22.20
N ALA A 195 -23.50 23.16 21.23
CA ALA A 195 -22.45 23.58 20.31
C ALA A 195 -22.86 24.93 19.66
N GLY A 196 -22.01 25.92 19.75
CA GLY A 196 -22.29 27.26 19.23
C GLY A 196 -22.61 28.33 20.30
N LYS A 197 -22.67 27.95 21.60
CA LYS A 197 -22.76 28.92 22.69
C LYS A 197 -21.41 29.25 23.33
N GLY A 198 -20.32 28.65 22.88
CA GLY A 198 -19.00 28.85 23.46
C GLY A 198 -17.87 28.40 22.49
N SER A 199 -16.64 28.52 22.97
CA SER A 199 -15.48 28.01 22.22
C SER A 199 -15.56 26.51 22.05
N ALA A 200 -15.18 26.00 20.87
CA ALA A 200 -15.07 24.57 20.59
C ALA A 200 -13.84 23.91 21.24
N GLU A 201 -13.17 24.57 22.15
CA GLU A 201 -11.96 24.07 22.83
C GLU A 201 -12.23 22.88 23.75
N PRO A 202 -11.31 21.91 23.82
CA PRO A 202 -10.13 21.72 22.95
C PRO A 202 -10.50 21.21 21.56
N ALA A 203 -9.83 21.71 20.52
CA ALA A 203 -10.13 21.37 19.12
C ALA A 203 -8.87 21.32 18.25
N LEU A 204 -9.04 20.91 17.00
CA LEU A 204 -8.06 21.11 15.95
C LEU A 204 -7.82 22.60 15.72
N HIS A 205 -6.56 23.02 15.54
CA HIS A 205 -6.25 24.39 15.21
C HIS A 205 -6.81 24.81 13.86
N ALA A 206 -7.45 25.96 13.83
CA ALA A 206 -7.94 26.57 12.61
C ALA A 206 -6.79 26.90 11.65
N ALA A 207 -7.03 26.78 10.35
CA ALA A 207 -6.05 27.13 9.33
C ALA A 207 -6.64 28.17 8.38
N ALA A 208 -6.20 29.42 8.56
CA ALA A 208 -6.61 30.54 7.74
C ALA A 208 -5.75 30.65 6.48
N PHE A 209 -6.37 31.04 5.36
CA PHE A 209 -5.69 31.27 4.08
C PHE A 209 -6.02 32.68 3.57
N PRO A 210 -5.03 33.58 3.49
CA PRO A 210 -5.24 34.96 3.03
C PRO A 210 -5.86 35.00 1.63
N GLY A 211 -6.74 35.98 1.40
CA GLY A 211 -7.43 36.13 0.12
C GLY A 211 -8.56 35.13 -0.15
N THR A 212 -8.92 34.29 0.81
CA THR A 212 -10.02 33.32 0.69
C THR A 212 -11.09 33.55 1.75
N ALA A 213 -12.21 32.81 1.66
CA ALA A 213 -13.26 32.85 2.67
C ALA A 213 -12.77 32.47 4.09
N SER A 214 -11.66 31.70 4.20
CA SER A 214 -11.07 31.32 5.49
C SER A 214 -10.08 32.32 6.06
N ALA A 215 -9.85 33.46 5.43
CA ALA A 215 -8.80 34.40 5.81
C ALA A 215 -8.87 34.88 7.27
N LYS A 216 -10.08 34.94 7.83
CA LYS A 216 -10.32 35.37 9.22
C LYS A 216 -10.57 34.22 10.19
N PHE A 217 -10.53 32.97 9.73
CA PHE A 217 -10.82 31.82 10.59
C PHE A 217 -9.60 31.47 11.47
N THR A 218 -9.64 31.96 12.69
CA THR A 218 -8.63 31.74 13.74
C THR A 218 -9.15 30.82 14.82
N ASP A 219 -8.29 30.39 15.74
CA ASP A 219 -8.69 29.53 16.87
C ASP A 219 -9.79 30.16 17.75
N LYS A 220 -9.81 31.47 17.90
CA LYS A 220 -10.87 32.18 18.62
C LYS A 220 -12.23 32.09 17.94
N ALA A 221 -12.25 31.86 16.62
CA ALA A 221 -13.47 31.75 15.82
C ALA A 221 -14.03 30.33 15.75
N ARG A 222 -13.41 29.35 16.40
CA ARG A 222 -13.88 27.97 16.47
C ARG A 222 -15.16 27.87 17.29
N GLN A 223 -16.23 27.34 16.69
CA GLN A 223 -17.56 27.30 17.28
C GLN A 223 -18.08 25.87 17.41
N ASP A 224 -17.60 24.95 16.61
CA ASP A 224 -17.95 23.54 16.65
C ASP A 224 -16.79 22.66 16.27
N ARG A 225 -16.85 21.40 16.72
CA ARG A 225 -15.87 20.36 16.40
C ARG A 225 -16.55 19.02 16.24
N THR A 226 -16.04 18.21 15.35
CA THR A 226 -16.47 16.82 15.19
C THR A 226 -15.27 15.91 14.99
N SER A 227 -15.50 14.62 15.17
CA SER A 227 -14.50 13.58 14.91
C SER A 227 -15.13 12.39 14.23
N ASP A 228 -14.41 11.79 13.32
CA ASP A 228 -14.79 10.56 12.62
C ASP A 228 -13.58 9.65 12.46
N ARG A 229 -13.79 8.43 12.03
CA ARG A 229 -12.72 7.44 11.86
C ARG A 229 -12.81 6.69 10.54
N GLY A 230 -11.66 6.46 9.92
CA GLY A 230 -11.54 5.63 8.73
C GLY A 230 -10.25 4.82 8.73
N GLY A 231 -10.33 3.52 9.03
CA GLY A 231 -9.13 2.69 9.10
C GLY A 231 -8.13 3.20 10.15
N PRO A 232 -6.84 3.44 9.78
CA PRO A 232 -5.81 3.96 10.67
C PRO A 232 -5.87 5.49 10.84
N TYR A 233 -6.92 6.14 10.34
CA TYR A 233 -7.09 7.58 10.36
C TYR A 233 -8.19 8.01 11.33
N VAL A 234 -7.93 9.06 12.08
CA VAL A 234 -8.96 9.84 12.77
C VAL A 234 -9.08 11.18 12.06
N VAL A 235 -10.30 11.53 11.68
CA VAL A 235 -10.57 12.80 11.01
C VAL A 235 -11.22 13.73 12.03
N LEU A 236 -10.52 14.80 12.35
CA LEU A 236 -10.99 15.87 13.23
C LEU A 236 -11.47 17.03 12.37
N THR A 237 -12.55 17.66 12.77
CA THR A 237 -12.95 18.93 12.17
C THR A 237 -13.10 20.00 13.23
N THR A 238 -12.81 21.23 12.83
CA THR A 238 -13.20 22.42 13.58
C THR A 238 -13.85 23.40 12.62
N SER A 239 -14.94 24.02 13.05
CA SER A 239 -15.74 24.90 12.18
C SER A 239 -16.13 26.18 12.89
N GLY A 240 -16.40 27.19 12.09
CA GLY A 240 -16.84 28.50 12.55
C GLY A 240 -17.35 29.35 11.39
N GLN A 241 -17.69 30.60 11.70
CA GLN A 241 -18.14 31.54 10.71
C GLN A 241 -16.96 32.16 9.93
N ALA A 242 -17.16 32.40 8.64
CA ALA A 242 -16.13 32.96 7.76
C ALA A 242 -15.76 34.43 8.10
N ASP A 243 -16.64 35.14 8.80
CA ASP A 243 -16.37 36.51 9.25
C ASP A 243 -15.30 36.58 10.36
N GLY A 244 -14.92 35.42 10.94
CA GLY A 244 -13.90 35.30 11.98
C GLY A 244 -14.37 35.76 13.36
N ARG A 245 -15.66 35.89 13.54
CA ARG A 245 -16.25 36.30 14.83
C ARG A 245 -15.89 35.33 15.94
N PRO A 246 -15.35 35.80 17.07
CA PRO A 246 -15.08 34.93 18.20
C PRO A 246 -16.34 34.22 18.69
N ALA A 247 -16.20 32.96 19.11
CA ALA A 247 -17.33 32.21 19.65
C ALA A 247 -17.99 32.92 20.88
N SER A 248 -17.20 33.61 21.70
CA SER A 248 -17.67 34.40 22.86
C SER A 248 -18.58 35.59 22.50
N GLU A 249 -18.54 36.05 21.26
CA GLU A 249 -19.39 37.17 20.81
C GLU A 249 -20.75 36.70 20.27
N ILE A 250 -20.95 35.40 20.18
CA ILE A 250 -22.22 34.84 19.69
C ILE A 250 -23.24 34.82 20.80
N ARG A 251 -24.13 35.83 20.79
CA ARG A 251 -25.15 36.00 21.80
C ARG A 251 -26.39 35.11 21.62
N LYS A 252 -26.66 34.68 20.42
CA LYS A 252 -27.81 33.83 20.08
C LYS A 252 -27.36 32.59 19.28
N ALA A 253 -27.75 31.43 19.80
CA ALA A 253 -27.61 30.22 19.00
C ALA A 253 -28.39 30.36 17.68
N ARG A 254 -27.82 29.93 16.57
CA ARG A 254 -28.54 29.82 15.30
C ARG A 254 -29.55 28.68 15.41
N PRO A 255 -30.77 28.83 14.89
CA PRO A 255 -31.70 27.71 14.83
C PRO A 255 -31.17 26.62 13.89
N GLY A 256 -31.46 25.36 14.22
CA GLY A 256 -31.01 24.20 13.46
C GLY A 256 -29.57 23.78 13.79
N GLU A 257 -28.92 23.11 12.83
CA GLU A 257 -27.54 22.63 12.93
C GLU A 257 -26.62 23.48 12.03
N PRO A 258 -26.19 24.67 12.48
CA PRO A 258 -25.46 25.62 11.62
C PRO A 258 -24.14 25.08 11.08
N PHE A 259 -23.57 24.07 11.75
CA PHE A 259 -22.31 23.44 11.34
C PHE A 259 -22.48 22.02 10.80
N ALA A 260 -23.70 21.62 10.37
CA ALA A 260 -23.97 20.29 9.82
C ALA A 260 -23.09 19.93 8.61
N VAL A 261 -22.47 20.90 7.95
CA VAL A 261 -21.47 20.69 6.90
C VAL A 261 -20.21 20.01 7.42
N ALA A 262 -19.73 20.35 8.62
CA ALA A 262 -18.47 19.86 9.15
C ALA A 262 -18.41 18.33 9.32
N PRO A 263 -19.37 17.65 9.98
CA PRO A 263 -19.36 16.21 10.10
C PRO A 263 -19.49 15.51 8.73
N GLN A 264 -20.24 16.08 7.77
CA GLN A 264 -20.37 15.50 6.44
C GLN A 264 -19.06 15.53 5.67
N LEU A 265 -18.32 16.66 5.74
CA LEU A 265 -17.00 16.77 5.11
C LEU A 265 -15.99 15.83 5.77
N GLY A 266 -15.97 15.78 7.10
CA GLY A 266 -15.12 14.86 7.86
C GLY A 266 -15.38 13.41 7.48
N HIS A 267 -16.65 13.01 7.44
CA HIS A 267 -17.07 11.66 7.03
C HIS A 267 -16.68 11.33 5.58
N ALA A 268 -16.84 12.27 4.64
CA ALA A 268 -16.46 12.07 3.24
C ALA A 268 -14.96 11.79 3.10
N VAL A 269 -14.11 12.56 3.82
CA VAL A 269 -12.66 12.35 3.83
C VAL A 269 -12.30 11.03 4.50
N ALA A 270 -12.88 10.72 5.66
CA ALA A 270 -12.63 9.47 6.39
C ALA A 270 -13.00 8.24 5.53
N ARG A 271 -14.16 8.27 4.88
CA ARG A 271 -14.61 7.20 3.99
C ARG A 271 -13.68 7.03 2.78
N SER A 272 -13.28 8.14 2.13
CA SER A 272 -12.36 8.08 0.99
C SER A 272 -11.02 7.44 1.36
N LEU A 273 -10.47 7.80 2.52
CA LEU A 273 -9.21 7.25 3.01
C LEU A 273 -9.32 5.79 3.46
N ALA A 274 -10.46 5.35 3.96
CA ALA A 274 -10.67 4.01 4.50
C ALA A 274 -11.25 3.00 3.50
N ALA A 275 -11.83 3.46 2.39
CA ALA A 275 -12.44 2.57 1.40
C ALA A 275 -11.39 1.61 0.83
N LYS A 276 -11.51 0.32 1.15
CA LYS A 276 -10.63 -0.71 0.60
C LYS A 276 -11.01 -0.94 -0.86
N ALA A 277 -10.00 -0.91 -1.73
CA ALA A 277 -10.12 -1.40 -3.09
C ALA A 277 -9.70 -2.86 -3.15
N LEU A 278 -10.13 -3.59 -4.17
CA LEU A 278 -9.55 -4.91 -4.45
C LEU A 278 -8.08 -4.68 -4.84
N PRO A 279 -7.15 -5.45 -4.26
CA PRO A 279 -5.75 -5.36 -4.65
C PRO A 279 -5.57 -5.67 -6.13
N ASP A 280 -4.84 -4.81 -6.81
CA ASP A 280 -4.34 -5.03 -8.16
C ASP A 280 -2.83 -5.24 -8.05
N CYS A 281 -2.41 -6.51 -8.08
CA CYS A 281 -1.00 -6.87 -7.87
C CYS A 281 -0.12 -6.51 -9.09
N ASP A 282 -0.71 -6.12 -10.20
CA ASP A 282 0.01 -5.62 -11.37
C ASP A 282 0.29 -4.10 -11.25
N ASP A 283 -0.41 -3.41 -10.35
CA ASP A 283 -0.18 -1.99 -10.08
C ASP A 283 0.96 -1.81 -9.05
N PRO A 284 2.00 -1.02 -9.36
CA PRO A 284 3.12 -0.77 -8.44
C PRO A 284 2.71 -0.05 -7.13
N GLU A 285 1.51 0.56 -7.06
CA GLU A 285 0.97 1.09 -5.82
C GLU A 285 0.64 -0.01 -4.80
N TRP A 286 0.45 -1.26 -5.26
CA TRP A 286 0.13 -2.41 -4.43
C TRP A 286 1.39 -3.22 -4.07
N GLN A 287 1.46 -3.64 -2.82
CA GLN A 287 2.49 -4.56 -2.33
C GLN A 287 1.83 -5.90 -2.02
N CYS A 288 1.59 -6.69 -3.05
CA CYS A 288 1.14 -8.07 -2.92
C CYS A 288 2.37 -9.06 -2.68
#